data_b7825e929182a701b3d9f565aa528103
#
_entry.id   b7825e929182a701b3d9f565aa528103
#
_cell.length_a   1.000
_cell.length_b   1.000
_cell.length_c   1.000
_cell.angle_alpha   90.00
_cell.angle_beta   90.00
_cell.angle_gamma   90.00
#
_symmetry.space_group_name_H-M   'P 1'
#
loop_
_entity.id
_entity.type
_entity.pdbx_description
1 polymer ?
#
loop_
_entity_poly.entity_id
_entity_poly.type
_entity_poly.pdbx_seq_one_letter_code
_entity_poly.pdbx_strand_id
1 'polypeptide(L)'
;YNTLQRLGLGHFDSWAASFGETQTAIELAPEGTGYRAKTRFAKFFNLPELIALFKESADIQTPDMLKLPVPEADYENIVLKPSEYQQDMVHSLADRAEAVRDRKVQPNIDNMLKITNDGRKLALDQRLINDMLPDEENSKATTCVEKAFEIWEQTKEQKSAQLIFCDLSTPKGDGTFNVYE
;
A
#
# COMPACT_ATOMS: atom_id res chain seq x y z
N TYR A 1 25.98 -1.84 -13.22
CA TYR A 1 25.53 -2.18 -14.60
C TYR A 1 26.63 -2.96 -15.34
N ASN A 2 27.85 -2.42 -15.36
CA ASN A 2 28.97 -3.09 -16.05
C ASN A 2 29.33 -4.46 -15.48
N THR A 3 29.30 -4.64 -14.18
CA THR A 3 29.57 -5.92 -13.52
C THR A 3 28.55 -6.99 -13.92
N LEU A 4 27.25 -6.65 -13.90
CA LEU A 4 26.20 -7.57 -14.31
C LEU A 4 26.32 -7.95 -15.80
N GLN A 5 26.69 -7.02 -16.68
CA GLN A 5 26.92 -7.32 -18.09
C GLN A 5 28.11 -8.26 -18.30
N ARG A 6 29.23 -8.03 -17.60
CA ARG A 6 30.43 -8.90 -17.69
C ARG A 6 30.14 -10.33 -17.25
N LEU A 7 29.21 -10.51 -16.30
CA LEU A 7 28.80 -11.83 -15.79
C LEU A 7 27.65 -12.46 -16.60
N GLY A 8 27.18 -11.82 -17.68
CA GLY A 8 26.04 -12.30 -18.45
C GLY A 8 24.69 -12.14 -17.74
N LEU A 9 24.64 -11.38 -16.65
CA LEU A 9 23.45 -11.16 -15.80
C LEU A 9 22.74 -9.85 -16.10
N GLY A 10 23.03 -9.22 -17.24
CA GLY A 10 22.47 -7.92 -17.62
C GLY A 10 20.97 -7.96 -17.95
N HIS A 11 20.44 -9.14 -18.28
CA HIS A 11 19.02 -9.36 -18.48
C HIS A 11 18.37 -9.90 -17.21
N PHE A 12 17.16 -9.43 -16.91
CA PHE A 12 16.42 -9.82 -15.71
C PHE A 12 16.24 -11.34 -15.61
N ASP A 13 15.90 -12.01 -16.69
CA ASP A 13 15.66 -13.46 -16.69
C ASP A 13 16.92 -14.24 -16.31
N SER A 14 18.09 -13.82 -16.82
CA SER A 14 19.38 -14.44 -16.47
C SER A 14 19.74 -14.22 -15.01
N TRP A 15 19.53 -13.03 -14.51
CA TRP A 15 19.72 -12.67 -13.11
C TRP A 15 18.75 -13.44 -12.20
N ALA A 16 17.47 -13.48 -12.56
CA ALA A 16 16.44 -14.20 -11.83
C ALA A 16 16.71 -15.71 -11.77
N ALA A 17 17.18 -16.30 -12.87
CA ALA A 17 17.58 -17.72 -12.90
C ALA A 17 18.79 -18.02 -12.01
N SER A 18 19.67 -17.04 -11.76
CA SER A 18 20.87 -17.21 -10.93
C SER A 18 20.62 -16.96 -9.45
N PHE A 19 19.63 -16.14 -9.09
CA PHE A 19 19.43 -15.70 -7.71
C PHE A 19 17.99 -15.81 -7.21
N GLY A 20 17.03 -16.15 -8.06
CA GLY A 20 15.63 -16.12 -7.75
C GLY A 20 14.94 -17.46 -7.75
N GLU A 21 14.09 -17.66 -6.76
CA GLU A 21 13.18 -18.80 -6.68
C GLU A 21 11.74 -18.33 -6.75
N THR A 22 10.98 -18.92 -7.67
CA THR A 22 9.56 -18.68 -7.79
C THR A 22 8.78 -19.66 -6.92
N GLN A 23 7.75 -19.16 -6.24
CA GLN A 23 6.81 -19.98 -5.50
C GLN A 23 5.40 -19.78 -6.01
N THR A 24 4.66 -20.86 -6.13
CA THR A 24 3.22 -20.82 -6.41
C THR A 24 2.48 -20.92 -5.10
N ALA A 25 1.69 -19.91 -4.78
CA ALA A 25 0.81 -19.88 -3.63
C ALA A 25 -0.64 -19.76 -4.06
N ILE A 26 -1.54 -20.35 -3.28
CA ILE A 26 -2.97 -20.15 -3.42
C ILE A 26 -3.32 -18.90 -2.62
N GLU A 27 -3.87 -17.90 -3.28
CA GLU A 27 -4.28 -16.64 -2.66
C GLU A 27 -5.73 -16.33 -2.95
N LEU A 28 -6.35 -15.54 -2.07
CA LEU A 28 -7.69 -15.02 -2.34
C LEU A 28 -7.66 -14.17 -3.61
N ALA A 29 -8.63 -14.36 -4.47
CA ALA A 29 -8.76 -13.54 -5.67
C ALA A 29 -9.04 -12.07 -5.30
N PRO A 30 -8.50 -11.07 -6.04
CA PRO A 30 -8.68 -9.64 -5.73
C PRO A 30 -10.13 -9.20 -5.60
N GLU A 31 -11.03 -9.86 -6.32
CA GLU A 31 -12.47 -9.65 -6.28
C GLU A 31 -13.12 -10.17 -4.97
N GLY A 32 -12.35 -10.79 -4.07
CA GLY A 32 -12.85 -11.30 -2.79
C GLY A 32 -13.62 -12.63 -2.90
N THR A 33 -13.78 -13.17 -4.08
CA THR A 33 -14.53 -14.41 -4.34
C THR A 33 -13.61 -15.49 -4.90
N GLY A 34 -13.44 -16.59 -4.17
CA GLY A 34 -12.66 -17.74 -4.60
C GLY A 34 -11.15 -17.58 -4.41
N TYR A 35 -10.43 -18.61 -4.85
CA TYR A 35 -8.97 -18.69 -4.72
C TYR A 35 -8.32 -18.87 -6.10
N ARG A 36 -7.13 -18.32 -6.25
CA ARG A 36 -6.32 -18.51 -7.46
C ARG A 36 -4.90 -18.93 -7.10
N ALA A 37 -4.31 -19.80 -7.92
CA ALA A 37 -2.90 -20.07 -7.85
C ALA A 37 -2.13 -18.97 -8.57
N LYS A 38 -1.15 -18.35 -7.90
CA LYS A 38 -0.27 -17.35 -8.50
C LYS A 38 1.18 -17.65 -8.17
N THR A 39 1.99 -17.72 -9.23
CA THR A 39 3.43 -17.87 -9.12
C THR A 39 4.07 -16.49 -9.05
N ARG A 40 4.90 -16.29 -8.03
CA ARG A 40 5.66 -15.06 -7.82
C ARG A 40 7.11 -15.38 -7.54
N PHE A 41 7.96 -14.44 -7.88
CA PHE A 41 9.32 -14.37 -7.37
C PHE A 41 9.23 -14.12 -5.85
N ALA A 42 9.62 -15.11 -5.04
CA ALA A 42 9.33 -15.09 -3.61
C ALA A 42 10.55 -15.20 -2.72
N LYS A 43 11.61 -15.81 -3.22
CA LYS A 43 12.83 -16.04 -2.45
C LYS A 43 14.07 -15.76 -3.26
N PHE A 44 15.16 -15.51 -2.55
CA PHE A 44 16.49 -15.47 -3.14
C PHE A 44 17.28 -16.71 -2.72
N PHE A 45 18.02 -17.24 -3.64
CA PHE A 45 19.07 -18.23 -3.37
C PHE A 45 20.44 -17.65 -3.77
N ASN A 46 21.51 -18.37 -3.43
CA ASN A 46 22.87 -17.91 -3.69
C ASN A 46 23.15 -16.50 -3.13
N LEU A 47 22.62 -16.24 -1.94
CA LEU A 47 22.71 -14.93 -1.27
C LEU A 47 24.15 -14.42 -1.09
N PRO A 48 25.16 -15.25 -0.74
CA PRO A 48 26.53 -14.76 -0.58
C PRO A 48 27.08 -14.09 -1.84
N GLU A 49 26.87 -14.69 -3.02
CA GLU A 49 27.29 -14.10 -4.29
C GLU A 49 26.47 -12.86 -4.65
N LEU A 50 25.16 -12.91 -4.45
CA LEU A 50 24.28 -11.75 -4.69
C LEU A 50 24.70 -10.56 -3.84
N ILE A 51 24.97 -10.78 -2.55
CA ILE A 51 25.42 -9.72 -1.63
C ILE A 51 26.82 -9.23 -2.01
N ALA A 52 27.73 -10.11 -2.41
CA ALA A 52 29.06 -9.73 -2.86
C ALA A 52 29.00 -8.82 -4.09
N LEU A 53 28.19 -9.18 -5.09
CA LEU A 53 27.94 -8.36 -6.29
C LEU A 53 27.32 -7.01 -5.94
N PHE A 54 26.38 -6.99 -5.01
CA PHE A 54 25.72 -5.75 -4.57
C PHE A 54 26.70 -4.81 -3.87
N LYS A 55 27.58 -5.35 -3.02
CA LYS A 55 28.61 -4.60 -2.29
C LYS A 55 29.68 -3.96 -3.21
N GLU A 56 29.84 -4.45 -4.44
CA GLU A 56 30.76 -3.80 -5.41
C GLU A 56 30.29 -2.38 -5.78
N SER A 57 29.00 -2.09 -5.68
CA SER A 57 28.41 -0.83 -6.13
C SER A 57 27.54 -0.12 -5.07
N ALA A 58 27.39 -0.73 -3.90
CA ALA A 58 26.56 -0.18 -2.82
C ALA A 58 27.24 -0.29 -1.46
N ASP A 59 27.11 0.74 -0.66
CA ASP A 59 27.44 0.68 0.77
C ASP A 59 26.20 0.20 1.54
N ILE A 60 26.38 -0.85 2.35
CA ILE A 60 25.31 -1.46 3.12
C ILE A 60 25.52 -1.11 4.59
N GLN A 61 24.61 -0.33 5.13
CA GLN A 61 24.56 0.01 6.54
C GLN A 61 23.33 -0.62 7.18
N THR A 62 23.54 -1.54 8.11
CA THR A 62 22.45 -2.13 8.89
C THR A 62 22.14 -1.25 10.11
N PRO A 63 20.92 -1.34 10.71
CA PRO A 63 20.57 -0.62 11.93
C PRO A 63 21.61 -0.84 13.05
N ASP A 64 22.12 -2.05 13.20
CA ASP A 64 23.13 -2.38 14.22
C ASP A 64 24.48 -1.67 13.97
N MET A 65 24.87 -1.48 12.71
CA MET A 65 26.07 -0.73 12.34
C MET A 65 25.91 0.76 12.60
N LEU A 66 24.73 1.30 12.34
CA LEU A 66 24.44 2.73 12.50
C LEU A 66 24.27 3.13 13.96
N LYS A 67 23.93 2.19 14.86
CA LYS A 67 23.68 2.45 16.30
C LYS A 67 22.79 3.67 16.54
N LEU A 68 21.78 3.83 15.70
CA LEU A 68 20.83 4.93 15.82
C LEU A 68 20.03 4.79 17.12
N PRO A 69 19.76 5.90 17.83
CA PRO A 69 18.83 5.89 18.94
C PRO A 69 17.41 5.68 18.39
N VAL A 70 16.94 4.44 18.41
CA VAL A 70 15.58 4.10 17.99
C VAL A 70 14.70 4.08 19.23
N PRO A 71 13.61 4.86 19.28
CA PRO A 71 12.67 4.83 20.40
C PRO A 71 11.94 3.48 20.44
N GLU A 72 11.56 3.06 21.63
CA GLU A 72 10.58 2.00 21.80
C GLU A 72 9.23 2.47 21.23
N ALA A 73 8.54 1.60 20.51
CA ALA A 73 7.29 1.91 19.88
C ALA A 73 6.17 0.97 20.36
N ASP A 74 5.10 1.58 20.84
CA ASP A 74 3.84 0.86 21.08
C ASP A 74 2.97 0.96 19.83
N TYR A 75 2.38 -0.18 19.44
CA TYR A 75 1.55 -0.27 18.24
C TYR A 75 0.09 -0.45 18.63
N GLU A 76 -0.75 0.50 18.25
CA GLU A 76 -2.20 0.41 18.42
C GLU A 76 -2.88 0.34 17.05
N ASN A 77 -3.71 -0.70 16.84
CA ASN A 77 -4.51 -0.85 15.63
C ASN A 77 -5.95 -0.42 15.91
N ILE A 78 -6.38 0.68 15.32
CA ILE A 78 -7.76 1.14 15.42
C ILE A 78 -8.54 0.61 14.23
N VAL A 79 -9.50 -0.28 14.50
CA VAL A 79 -10.35 -0.91 13.49
C VAL A 79 -11.73 -0.29 13.52
N LEU A 80 -12.16 0.27 12.40
CA LEU A 80 -13.46 0.92 12.23
C LEU A 80 -14.43 0.02 11.46
N LYS A 81 -15.71 0.15 11.75
CA LYS A 81 -16.77 -0.51 10.99
C LYS A 81 -17.08 0.31 9.73
N PRO A 82 -17.25 -0.34 8.58
CA PRO A 82 -17.65 0.37 7.37
C PRO A 82 -19.08 0.90 7.48
N SER A 83 -19.35 2.04 6.85
CA SER A 83 -20.72 2.55 6.66
C SER A 83 -21.52 1.64 5.72
N GLU A 84 -22.86 1.80 5.69
CA GLU A 84 -23.71 1.07 4.75
C GLU A 84 -23.30 1.37 3.29
N TYR A 85 -23.04 2.63 2.99
CA TYR A 85 -22.57 3.05 1.68
C TYR A 85 -21.24 2.38 1.30
N GLN A 86 -20.30 2.30 2.23
CA GLN A 86 -19.02 1.60 1.99
C GLN A 86 -19.23 0.12 1.70
N GLN A 87 -20.16 -0.54 2.39
CA GLN A 87 -20.49 -1.96 2.15
C GLN A 87 -21.07 -2.16 0.76
N ASP A 88 -22.04 -1.33 0.35
CA ASP A 88 -22.64 -1.39 -0.99
C ASP A 88 -21.61 -1.13 -2.10
N MET A 89 -20.72 -0.16 -1.88
CA MET A 89 -19.65 0.14 -2.84
C MET A 89 -18.64 -0.99 -2.96
N VAL A 90 -18.33 -1.74 -1.89
CA VAL A 90 -17.47 -2.92 -1.97
C VAL A 90 -18.06 -3.98 -2.88
N HIS A 91 -19.38 -4.21 -2.83
CA HIS A 91 -20.06 -5.11 -3.78
C HIS A 91 -19.91 -4.62 -5.22
N SER A 92 -20.15 -3.33 -5.47
CA SER A 92 -19.94 -2.74 -6.78
C SER A 92 -18.50 -2.87 -7.29
N LEU A 93 -17.50 -2.69 -6.42
CA LEU A 93 -16.09 -2.90 -6.78
C LEU A 93 -15.80 -4.36 -7.14
N ALA A 94 -16.41 -5.31 -6.44
CA ALA A 94 -16.28 -6.74 -6.75
C ALA A 94 -16.88 -7.08 -8.11
N ASP A 95 -18.08 -6.57 -8.43
CA ASP A 95 -18.73 -6.76 -9.73
C ASP A 95 -17.88 -6.18 -10.88
N ARG A 96 -17.31 -5.00 -10.67
CA ARG A 96 -16.39 -4.36 -11.62
C ARG A 96 -15.14 -5.21 -11.83
N ALA A 97 -14.56 -5.74 -10.76
CA ALA A 97 -13.37 -6.59 -10.83
C ALA A 97 -13.66 -7.89 -11.59
N GLU A 98 -14.84 -8.47 -11.41
CA GLU A 98 -15.30 -9.63 -12.18
C GLU A 98 -15.46 -9.30 -13.67
N ALA A 99 -16.09 -8.19 -14.00
CA ALA A 99 -16.24 -7.74 -15.38
C ALA A 99 -14.90 -7.51 -16.10
N VAL A 100 -13.92 -6.96 -15.40
CA VAL A 100 -12.54 -6.79 -15.91
C VAL A 100 -11.86 -8.15 -16.11
N ARG A 101 -11.99 -9.07 -15.17
CA ARG A 101 -11.46 -10.43 -15.27
C ARG A 101 -12.04 -11.17 -16.48
N ASP A 102 -13.34 -11.06 -16.68
CA ASP A 102 -14.08 -11.70 -17.77
C ASP A 102 -13.89 -10.98 -19.13
N ARG A 103 -13.08 -9.91 -19.17
CA ARG A 103 -12.84 -9.09 -20.35
C ARG A 103 -14.12 -8.48 -20.95
N LYS A 104 -15.13 -8.24 -20.13
CA LYS A 104 -16.39 -7.61 -20.53
C LYS A 104 -16.29 -6.09 -20.67
N VAL A 105 -15.21 -5.50 -20.14
CA VAL A 105 -14.97 -4.05 -20.14
C VAL A 105 -13.60 -3.75 -20.76
N GLN A 106 -13.54 -2.70 -21.55
CA GLN A 106 -12.29 -2.23 -22.17
C GLN A 106 -11.33 -1.67 -21.08
N PRO A 107 -10.01 -1.96 -21.14
CA PRO A 107 -9.05 -1.51 -20.12
C PRO A 107 -8.94 0.01 -19.95
N ASN A 108 -9.31 0.79 -20.97
CA ASN A 108 -9.36 2.26 -20.90
C ASN A 108 -10.61 2.79 -20.18
N ILE A 109 -11.67 1.99 -20.08
CA ILE A 109 -12.91 2.33 -19.37
C ILE A 109 -12.75 1.95 -17.90
N ASP A 110 -12.40 0.69 -17.62
CA ASP A 110 -12.17 0.20 -16.26
C ASP A 110 -11.05 -0.87 -16.22
N ASN A 111 -10.33 -0.94 -15.11
CA ASN A 111 -9.24 -1.87 -14.92
C ASN A 111 -8.93 -2.05 -13.42
N MET A 112 -8.18 -3.10 -13.09
CA MET A 112 -7.87 -3.43 -11.69
C MET A 112 -7.15 -2.31 -10.94
N LEU A 113 -6.31 -1.50 -11.63
CA LEU A 113 -5.62 -0.37 -10.98
C LEU A 113 -6.62 0.70 -10.54
N LYS A 114 -7.57 1.05 -11.41
CA LYS A 114 -8.64 2.01 -11.09
C LYS A 114 -9.51 1.50 -9.95
N ILE A 115 -9.97 0.25 -10.02
CA ILE A 115 -10.80 -0.39 -8.99
C ILE A 115 -10.07 -0.41 -7.63
N THR A 116 -8.79 -0.78 -7.62
CA THR A 116 -7.99 -0.77 -6.38
C THR A 116 -7.83 0.64 -5.82
N ASN A 117 -7.62 1.64 -6.67
CA ASN A 117 -7.51 3.03 -6.24
C ASN A 117 -8.85 3.55 -5.67
N ASP A 118 -9.97 3.23 -6.31
CA ASP A 118 -11.31 3.56 -5.81
C ASP A 118 -11.57 2.89 -4.46
N GLY A 119 -11.19 1.62 -4.30
CA GLY A 119 -11.27 0.91 -3.02
C GLY A 119 -10.43 1.55 -1.91
N ARG A 120 -9.22 2.01 -2.22
CA ARG A 120 -8.36 2.72 -1.25
C ARG A 120 -8.98 4.06 -0.84
N LYS A 121 -9.54 4.81 -1.78
CA LYS A 121 -10.24 6.06 -1.52
C LYS A 121 -11.46 5.84 -0.64
N LEU A 122 -12.30 4.88 -1.01
CA LEU A 122 -13.49 4.49 -0.24
C LEU A 122 -13.15 4.11 1.20
N ALA A 123 -12.05 3.36 1.38
CA ALA A 123 -11.60 2.92 2.70
C ALA A 123 -11.04 4.06 3.56
N LEU A 124 -10.58 5.15 2.96
CA LEU A 124 -10.12 6.33 3.68
C LEU A 124 -11.30 7.23 4.05
N ASP A 125 -12.06 7.68 3.05
CA ASP A 125 -13.21 8.54 3.21
C ASP A 125 -14.15 8.38 1.99
N GLN A 126 -15.44 8.11 2.23
CA GLN A 126 -16.42 7.90 1.16
C GLN A 126 -16.61 9.13 0.27
N ARG A 127 -16.36 10.35 0.77
CA ARG A 127 -16.43 11.59 0.00
C ARG A 127 -15.37 11.69 -1.09
N LEU A 128 -14.29 10.91 -1.02
CA LEU A 128 -13.30 10.81 -2.09
C LEU A 128 -13.82 10.06 -3.34
N ILE A 129 -14.95 9.35 -3.20
CA ILE A 129 -15.66 8.71 -4.31
C ILE A 129 -16.81 9.58 -4.77
N ASN A 130 -17.55 10.16 -3.82
CA ASN A 130 -18.67 11.05 -4.09
C ASN A 130 -18.71 12.15 -3.02
N ASP A 131 -18.32 13.34 -3.39
CA ASP A 131 -18.23 14.52 -2.52
C ASP A 131 -19.58 15.05 -2.03
N MET A 132 -20.68 14.56 -2.60
CA MET A 132 -22.05 14.87 -2.14
C MET A 132 -22.47 14.04 -0.93
N LEU A 133 -21.68 13.04 -0.54
CA LEU A 133 -21.98 12.22 0.64
C LEU A 133 -21.70 13.00 1.93
N PRO A 134 -22.44 12.70 3.01
CA PRO A 134 -22.17 13.32 4.29
C PRO A 134 -20.83 12.86 4.86
N ASP A 135 -20.30 13.67 5.78
CA ASP A 135 -19.20 13.26 6.63
C ASP A 135 -19.63 12.07 7.50
N GLU A 136 -18.82 11.06 7.57
CA GLU A 136 -19.09 9.88 8.39
C GLU A 136 -18.33 10.01 9.71
N GLU A 137 -19.06 10.08 10.83
CA GLU A 137 -18.47 10.25 12.17
C GLU A 137 -17.40 9.21 12.50
N ASN A 138 -17.53 8.00 11.93
CA ASN A 138 -16.59 6.91 12.14
C ASN A 138 -15.67 6.70 10.93
N SER A 139 -15.38 7.72 10.15
CA SER A 139 -14.39 7.63 9.06
C SER A 139 -12.98 7.51 9.63
N LYS A 140 -12.07 6.97 8.82
CA LYS A 140 -10.65 6.92 9.21
C LYS A 140 -10.05 8.32 9.39
N ALA A 141 -10.48 9.27 8.58
CA ALA A 141 -10.00 10.64 8.66
C ALA A 141 -10.45 11.27 9.99
N THR A 142 -11.74 11.20 10.31
CA THR A 142 -12.31 11.74 11.56
C THR A 142 -11.68 11.11 12.79
N THR A 143 -11.62 9.78 12.84
CA THR A 143 -11.00 9.06 13.97
C THR A 143 -9.51 9.39 14.12
N CYS A 144 -8.78 9.58 13.02
CA CYS A 144 -7.38 10.00 13.08
C CYS A 144 -7.23 11.40 13.70
N VAL A 145 -8.09 12.34 13.31
CA VAL A 145 -8.10 13.71 13.87
C VAL A 145 -8.43 13.69 15.36
N GLU A 146 -9.44 12.92 15.78
CA GLU A 146 -9.82 12.77 17.19
C GLU A 146 -8.66 12.21 18.02
N LYS A 147 -8.00 11.15 17.54
CA LYS A 147 -6.83 10.57 18.20
C LYS A 147 -5.65 11.54 18.25
N ALA A 148 -5.39 12.25 17.17
CA ALA A 148 -4.35 13.26 17.15
C ALA A 148 -4.62 14.39 18.14
N PHE A 149 -5.87 14.82 18.25
CA PHE A 149 -6.28 15.83 19.23
C PHE A 149 -6.16 15.32 20.67
N GLU A 150 -6.61 14.09 20.95
CA GLU A 150 -6.49 13.45 22.25
C GLU A 150 -5.01 13.38 22.71
N ILE A 151 -4.10 12.93 21.82
CA ILE A 151 -2.65 12.86 22.11
C ILE A 151 -2.09 14.27 22.31
N TRP A 152 -2.52 15.25 21.50
CA TRP A 152 -2.07 16.62 21.67
C TRP A 152 -2.49 17.19 23.03
N GLU A 153 -3.72 16.96 23.46
CA GLU A 153 -4.20 17.41 24.77
C GLU A 153 -3.36 16.81 25.91
N GLN A 154 -3.03 15.51 25.81
CA GLN A 154 -2.24 14.83 26.83
C GLN A 154 -0.78 15.30 26.86
N THR A 155 -0.24 15.73 25.73
CA THR A 155 1.20 16.02 25.57
C THR A 155 1.52 17.49 25.32
N LYS A 156 0.54 18.38 25.32
CA LYS A 156 0.72 19.81 25.00
C LYS A 156 1.73 20.54 25.88
N GLU A 157 1.81 20.18 27.16
CA GLU A 157 2.80 20.75 28.07
C GLU A 157 4.22 20.32 27.75
N GLN A 158 4.37 19.12 27.18
CA GLN A 158 5.65 18.56 26.76
C GLN A 158 6.05 19.02 25.34
N LYS A 159 5.13 19.69 24.62
CA LYS A 159 5.31 20.14 23.23
C LYS A 159 5.71 19.00 22.30
N SER A 160 5.12 17.82 22.49
CA SER A 160 5.37 16.65 21.65
C SER A 160 4.93 16.87 20.21
N ALA A 161 5.69 16.32 19.26
CA ALA A 161 5.35 16.36 17.83
C ALA A 161 4.61 15.09 17.44
N GLN A 162 3.65 15.22 16.52
CA GLN A 162 2.94 14.10 15.91
C GLN A 162 3.18 14.12 14.40
N LEU A 163 3.29 12.94 13.79
CA LEU A 163 3.43 12.77 12.35
C LEU A 163 2.25 11.96 11.84
N ILE A 164 1.51 12.52 10.89
CA ILE A 164 0.40 11.84 10.22
C ILE A 164 0.81 11.56 8.79
N PHE A 165 0.82 10.27 8.41
CA PHE A 165 1.16 9.84 7.06
C PHE A 165 -0.11 9.47 6.29
N CYS A 166 -0.43 10.23 5.24
CA CYS A 166 -1.52 9.96 4.33
C CYS A 166 -1.04 10.19 2.89
N ASP A 167 -1.03 9.14 2.09
CA ASP A 167 -0.57 9.17 0.70
C ASP A 167 -1.69 9.37 -0.32
N LEU A 168 -2.93 9.45 0.15
CA LEU A 168 -4.10 9.69 -0.68
C LEU A 168 -4.65 11.10 -0.47
N SER A 169 -5.39 11.57 -1.48
CA SER A 169 -6.16 12.81 -1.35
C SER A 169 -5.32 14.08 -1.14
N THR A 170 -4.09 14.11 -1.64
CA THR A 170 -3.25 15.32 -1.59
C THR A 170 -3.99 16.49 -2.25
N PRO A 171 -4.04 17.68 -1.60
CA PRO A 171 -4.69 18.87 -2.15
C PRO A 171 -4.16 19.23 -3.53
N LYS A 172 -5.06 19.49 -4.48
CA LYS A 172 -4.72 19.85 -5.85
C LYS A 172 -4.90 21.33 -6.16
N GLY A 173 -5.59 22.06 -5.28
CA GLY A 173 -5.94 23.47 -5.49
C GLY A 173 -7.01 23.69 -6.56
N ASP A 174 -7.72 22.65 -6.97
CA ASP A 174 -8.81 22.69 -7.97
C ASP A 174 -10.21 22.72 -7.37
N GLY A 175 -10.32 22.85 -6.05
CA GLY A 175 -11.58 22.87 -5.31
C GLY A 175 -12.24 21.49 -5.14
N THR A 176 -11.57 20.40 -5.54
CA THR A 176 -12.06 19.05 -5.28
C THR A 176 -11.85 18.68 -3.80
N PHE A 177 -12.82 17.95 -3.23
CA PHE A 177 -12.73 17.48 -1.86
C PHE A 177 -11.43 16.71 -1.60
N ASN A 178 -10.81 17.02 -0.48
CA ASN A 178 -9.64 16.29 0.04
C ASN A 178 -9.72 16.21 1.57
N VAL A 179 -9.05 15.23 2.17
CA VAL A 179 -9.11 14.97 3.62
C VAL A 179 -8.19 15.90 4.44
N TYR A 180 -7.45 16.81 3.80
CA TYR A 180 -6.53 17.74 4.46
C TYR A 180 -7.17 19.09 4.79
N GLU A 181 -8.28 19.42 4.16
CA GLU A 181 -9.08 20.63 4.35
C GLU A 181 -10.35 20.33 5.15
#